data_8a2d8fc9ab9151f00df2fce06685df2c
#
_entry.id   8a2d8fc9ab9151f00df2fce06685df2c
#
_cell.length_a   1.000
_cell.length_b   1.000
_cell.length_c   1.000
_cell.angle_alpha   90.00
_cell.angle_beta   90.00
_cell.angle_gamma   90.00
#
_symmetry.space_group_name_H-M   'P 1'
#
loop_
_entity.id
_entity.type
_entity.pdbx_description
1 polymer ?
#
loop_
_entity_poly.entity_id
_entity_poly.type
_entity_poly.pdbx_seq_one_letter_code
_entity_poly.pdbx_strand_id
1 'polypeptide(L)'
;MNIESHIRTLLELMGFPDAQVTVDEEHRKVVVVVDDEFFRSQLPTSLPALEHLINLMLRREKLPSFVVDINYYRRERERLIIELAKAGAKKALLTKTNVELPPMNAYERRLVHVEISTHPDLTTESDGAGKDRRIVIKHIAS
;
A
#
# COMPACT_ATOMS: atom_id res chain seq x y z
N MET A 1 -9.92 17.01 -20.19
CA MET A 1 -10.34 17.01 -18.78
C MET A 1 -9.16 17.34 -17.89
N ASN A 2 -9.33 18.26 -16.95
CA ASN A 2 -8.32 18.51 -15.92
C ASN A 2 -8.60 17.58 -14.75
N ILE A 3 -7.77 16.56 -14.59
CA ILE A 3 -7.95 15.51 -13.57
C ILE A 3 -7.90 16.10 -12.16
N GLU A 4 -6.92 16.96 -11.88
CA GLU A 4 -6.78 17.61 -10.58
C GLU A 4 -8.02 18.39 -10.18
N SER A 5 -8.54 19.21 -11.12
CA SER A 5 -9.72 20.03 -10.89
C SER A 5 -10.96 19.18 -10.59
N HIS A 6 -11.15 18.09 -11.32
CA HIS A 6 -12.30 17.20 -11.10
C HIS A 6 -12.21 16.46 -9.76
N ILE A 7 -11.03 16.01 -9.37
CA ILE A 7 -10.81 15.35 -8.07
C ILE A 7 -11.03 16.35 -6.94
N ARG A 8 -10.53 17.57 -7.09
CA ARG A 8 -10.74 18.63 -6.11
C ARG A 8 -12.22 18.93 -5.91
N THR A 9 -12.98 19.05 -7.00
CA THR A 9 -14.43 19.25 -6.93
C THR A 9 -15.14 18.09 -6.23
N LEU A 10 -14.72 16.85 -6.53
CA LEU A 10 -15.26 15.67 -5.84
C LEU A 10 -15.05 15.77 -4.32
N LEU A 11 -13.85 16.12 -3.89
CA LEU A 11 -13.53 16.25 -2.47
C LEU A 11 -14.28 17.39 -1.79
N GLU A 12 -14.47 18.52 -2.49
CA GLU A 12 -15.29 19.63 -2.00
C GLU A 12 -16.74 19.18 -1.76
N LEU A 13 -17.31 18.44 -2.72
CA LEU A 13 -18.65 17.91 -2.61
C LEU A 13 -18.80 16.89 -1.48
N MET A 14 -17.72 16.17 -1.17
CA MET A 14 -17.69 15.23 -0.05
C MET A 14 -17.53 15.92 1.31
N GLY A 15 -17.32 17.24 1.34
CA GLY A 15 -17.16 18.00 2.57
C GLY A 15 -15.71 18.27 2.97
N PHE A 16 -14.76 18.15 2.04
CA PHE A 16 -13.34 18.38 2.29
C PHE A 16 -12.78 19.49 1.39
N PRO A 17 -13.23 20.75 1.58
CA PRO A 17 -12.81 21.86 0.70
C PRO A 17 -11.32 22.21 0.80
N ASP A 18 -10.68 21.86 1.91
CA ASP A 18 -9.27 22.17 2.17
C ASP A 18 -8.34 21.05 1.74
N ALA A 19 -8.86 19.99 1.13
CA ALA A 19 -8.06 18.89 0.64
C ALA A 19 -7.09 19.36 -0.45
N GLN A 20 -5.84 18.91 -0.37
CA GLN A 20 -4.83 19.18 -1.39
C GLN A 20 -4.72 17.97 -2.31
N VAL A 21 -4.68 18.23 -3.61
CA VAL A 21 -4.62 17.18 -4.63
C VAL A 21 -3.39 17.41 -5.49
N THR A 22 -2.57 16.39 -5.63
CA THR A 22 -1.42 16.36 -6.54
C THR A 22 -1.61 15.22 -7.52
N VAL A 23 -1.51 15.51 -8.81
CA VAL A 23 -1.67 14.52 -9.88
C VAL A 23 -0.35 14.39 -10.64
N ASP A 24 0.18 13.18 -10.70
CA ASP A 24 1.32 12.82 -11.55
C ASP A 24 0.80 11.97 -12.70
N GLU A 25 0.59 12.60 -13.85
CA GLU A 25 0.04 11.93 -15.03
C GLU A 25 1.02 10.94 -15.65
N GLU A 26 2.32 11.23 -15.56
CA GLU A 26 3.35 10.35 -16.11
C GLU A 26 3.36 8.99 -15.40
N HIS A 27 3.29 9.00 -14.07
CA HIS A 27 3.30 7.78 -13.25
C HIS A 27 1.90 7.31 -12.87
N ARG A 28 0.85 8.01 -13.33
CA ARG A 28 -0.55 7.72 -13.03
C ARG A 28 -0.83 7.59 -11.54
N LYS A 29 -0.39 8.59 -10.80
CA LYS A 29 -0.58 8.67 -9.35
C LYS A 29 -1.33 9.92 -8.96
N VAL A 30 -2.21 9.77 -7.98
CA VAL A 30 -2.91 10.86 -7.32
C VAL A 30 -2.59 10.80 -5.84
N VAL A 31 -2.16 11.90 -5.26
CA VAL A 31 -1.97 12.03 -3.81
C VAL A 31 -2.95 13.07 -3.31
N VAL A 32 -3.75 12.67 -2.33
CA VAL A 32 -4.70 13.54 -1.64
C VAL A 32 -4.20 13.73 -0.21
N VAL A 33 -4.12 14.98 0.22
CA VAL A 33 -3.76 15.31 1.61
C VAL A 33 -4.98 15.95 2.24
N VAL A 34 -5.53 15.31 3.24
CA VAL A 34 -6.71 15.76 3.98
C VAL A 34 -6.40 15.72 5.46
N ASP A 35 -6.48 16.89 6.11
CA ASP A 35 -6.33 16.96 7.56
C ASP A 35 -7.70 16.78 8.22
N ASP A 36 -8.14 15.53 8.31
CA ASP A 36 -9.43 15.14 8.89
C ASP A 36 -9.26 13.86 9.69
N GLU A 37 -9.72 13.89 10.92
CA GLU A 37 -9.57 12.75 11.84
C GLU A 37 -10.33 11.51 11.38
N PHE A 38 -11.51 11.69 10.79
CA PHE A 38 -12.29 10.57 10.26
C PHE A 38 -11.51 9.85 9.15
N PHE A 39 -10.93 10.60 8.21
CA PHE A 39 -10.11 10.01 7.17
C PHE A 39 -8.90 9.28 7.76
N ARG A 40 -8.20 9.89 8.71
CA ARG A 40 -7.03 9.26 9.34
C ARG A 40 -7.37 7.95 10.02
N SER A 41 -8.51 7.90 10.71
CA SER A 41 -8.94 6.70 11.44
C SER A 41 -9.49 5.61 10.53
N GLN A 42 -9.96 5.97 9.31
CA GLN A 42 -10.63 5.07 8.39
C GLN A 42 -9.87 4.84 7.07
N LEU A 43 -8.58 5.18 7.02
CA LEU A 43 -7.78 5.07 5.80
C LEU A 43 -7.82 3.68 5.14
N PRO A 44 -7.73 2.57 5.87
CA PRO A 44 -7.81 1.24 5.25
C PRO A 44 -9.10 0.99 4.46
N THR A 45 -10.18 1.66 4.83
CA THR A 45 -11.48 1.55 4.16
C THR A 45 -11.71 2.68 3.17
N SER A 46 -11.36 3.92 3.55
CA SER A 46 -11.60 5.12 2.73
C SER A 46 -10.75 5.17 1.49
N LEU A 47 -9.50 4.72 1.59
CA LEU A 47 -8.55 4.79 0.48
C LEU A 47 -9.00 3.97 -0.73
N PRO A 48 -9.33 2.67 -0.59
CA PRO A 48 -9.85 1.91 -1.72
C PRO A 48 -11.16 2.46 -2.28
N ALA A 49 -12.03 3.00 -1.42
CA ALA A 49 -13.30 3.59 -1.84
C ALA A 49 -13.08 4.84 -2.69
N LEU A 50 -12.22 5.75 -2.25
CA LEU A 50 -11.89 6.96 -3.00
C LEU A 50 -11.20 6.64 -4.31
N GLU A 51 -10.26 5.69 -4.30
CA GLU A 51 -9.59 5.23 -5.52
C GLU A 51 -10.60 4.69 -6.52
N HIS A 52 -11.56 3.91 -6.07
CA HIS A 52 -12.61 3.37 -6.92
C HIS A 52 -13.46 4.48 -7.55
N LEU A 53 -13.89 5.47 -6.76
CA LEU A 53 -14.67 6.60 -7.25
C LEU A 53 -13.91 7.41 -8.29
N ILE A 54 -12.67 7.74 -8.01
CA ILE A 54 -11.81 8.50 -8.93
C ILE A 54 -11.65 7.75 -10.24
N ASN A 55 -11.38 6.44 -10.17
CA ASN A 55 -11.19 5.62 -11.37
C ASN A 55 -12.48 5.41 -12.16
N LEU A 56 -13.64 5.38 -11.51
CA LEU A 56 -14.92 5.39 -12.22
C LEU A 56 -15.11 6.69 -13.01
N MET A 57 -14.78 7.82 -12.42
CA MET A 57 -14.85 9.12 -13.08
C MET A 57 -13.91 9.20 -14.28
N LEU A 58 -12.66 8.71 -14.10
CA LEU A 58 -11.67 8.66 -15.19
C LEU A 58 -12.11 7.75 -16.32
N ARG A 59 -12.69 6.60 -16.00
CA ARG A 59 -13.18 5.65 -16.99
C ARG A 59 -14.30 6.24 -17.84
N ARG A 60 -15.19 7.03 -17.28
CA ARG A 60 -16.25 7.72 -18.02
C ARG A 60 -15.67 8.67 -19.06
N GLU A 61 -14.52 9.26 -18.79
CA GLU A 61 -13.81 10.13 -19.72
C GLU A 61 -12.80 9.36 -20.60
N LYS A 62 -12.85 8.03 -20.58
CA LYS A 62 -11.95 7.14 -21.33
C LYS A 62 -10.47 7.36 -21.00
N LEU A 63 -10.18 7.73 -19.76
CA LEU A 63 -8.82 7.92 -19.26
C LEU A 63 -8.33 6.66 -18.55
N PRO A 64 -7.01 6.44 -18.48
CA PRO A 64 -6.46 5.29 -17.78
C PRO A 64 -6.67 5.38 -16.27
N SER A 65 -6.56 4.24 -15.60
CA SER A 65 -6.65 4.17 -14.14
C SER A 65 -5.41 4.79 -13.48
N PHE A 66 -5.64 5.41 -12.32
CA PHE A 66 -4.59 5.99 -11.49
C PHE A 66 -4.56 5.28 -10.13
N VAL A 67 -3.39 5.19 -9.55
CA VAL A 67 -3.23 4.79 -8.16
C VAL A 67 -3.44 6.02 -7.28
N VAL A 68 -4.28 5.88 -6.27
CA VAL A 68 -4.60 6.97 -5.35
C VAL A 68 -3.99 6.68 -3.99
N ASP A 69 -3.36 7.68 -3.40
CA ASP A 69 -2.90 7.64 -2.01
C ASP A 69 -3.50 8.80 -1.23
N ILE A 70 -3.76 8.57 0.04
CA ILE A 70 -4.28 9.58 0.97
C ILE A 70 -3.27 9.71 2.11
N ASN A 71 -2.79 10.95 2.34
CA ASN A 71 -1.85 11.27 3.41
C ASN A 71 -0.58 10.38 3.39
N TYR A 72 -0.18 9.96 2.19
CA TYR A 72 0.98 9.08 1.99
C TYR A 72 0.86 7.74 2.72
N TYR A 73 -0.35 7.28 2.99
CA TYR A 73 -0.61 6.04 3.73
C TYR A 73 0.02 4.82 3.06
N ARG A 74 -0.18 4.64 1.75
CA ARG A 74 0.40 3.50 1.02
C ARG A 74 1.92 3.53 1.02
N ARG A 75 2.49 4.72 0.78
CA ARG A 75 3.94 4.91 0.76
C ARG A 75 4.56 4.58 2.10
N GLU A 76 3.98 5.08 3.19
CA GLU A 76 4.45 4.83 4.54
C GLU A 76 4.28 3.35 4.91
N ARG A 77 3.16 2.75 4.53
CA ARG A 77 2.89 1.32 4.75
C ARG A 77 3.93 0.45 4.03
N GLU A 78 4.26 0.75 2.77
CA GLU A 78 5.28 0.03 2.02
C GLU A 78 6.65 0.14 2.68
N ARG A 79 7.01 1.34 3.12
CA ARG A 79 8.28 1.56 3.81
C ARG A 79 8.38 0.71 5.08
N LEU A 80 7.34 0.69 5.89
CA LEU A 80 7.28 -0.09 7.12
C LEU A 80 7.37 -1.60 6.84
N ILE A 81 6.71 -2.08 5.79
CA ILE A 81 6.74 -3.49 5.40
C ILE A 81 8.15 -3.91 4.96
N ILE A 82 8.82 -3.08 4.18
CA ILE A 82 10.19 -3.36 3.75
C ILE A 82 11.15 -3.38 4.96
N GLU A 83 11.01 -2.43 5.88
CA GLU A 83 11.80 -2.42 7.11
C GLU A 83 11.55 -3.65 7.97
N LEU A 84 10.29 -4.06 8.08
CA LEU A 84 9.90 -5.27 8.80
C LEU A 84 10.51 -6.52 8.17
N ALA A 85 10.50 -6.61 6.84
CA ALA A 85 11.12 -7.71 6.11
C ALA A 85 12.63 -7.77 6.36
N LYS A 86 13.31 -6.63 6.34
CA LYS A 86 14.74 -6.55 6.64
C LYS A 86 15.06 -6.99 8.05
N ALA A 87 14.26 -6.56 9.03
CA ALA A 87 14.43 -6.96 10.42
C ALA A 87 14.19 -8.46 10.60
N GLY A 88 13.15 -9.00 9.95
CA GLY A 88 12.86 -10.44 9.96
C GLY A 88 13.97 -11.26 9.32
N ALA A 89 14.54 -10.79 8.21
CA ALA A 89 15.66 -11.41 7.52
C ALA A 89 16.88 -11.48 8.45
N LYS A 90 17.22 -10.39 9.10
CA LYS A 90 18.33 -10.32 10.06
C LYS A 90 18.13 -11.32 11.20
N LYS A 91 16.93 -11.38 11.75
CA LYS A 91 16.60 -12.32 12.83
C LYS A 91 16.74 -13.77 12.38
N ALA A 92 16.19 -14.11 11.21
CA ALA A 92 16.29 -15.46 10.66
C ALA A 92 17.73 -15.90 10.42
N LEU A 93 18.58 -14.99 9.90
CA LEU A 93 20.00 -15.27 9.68
C LEU A 93 20.75 -15.47 10.99
N LEU A 94 20.47 -14.64 12.00
CA LEU A 94 21.16 -14.72 13.29
C LEU A 94 20.75 -15.94 14.11
N THR A 95 19.47 -16.27 14.14
CA THR A 95 18.93 -17.36 14.96
C THR A 95 18.85 -18.68 14.23
N LYS A 96 18.98 -18.67 12.89
CA LYS A 96 18.78 -19.83 12.01
C LYS A 96 17.44 -20.54 12.24
N THR A 97 16.42 -19.75 12.54
CA THR A 97 15.05 -20.20 12.77
C THR A 97 14.10 -19.50 11.86
N ASN A 98 12.91 -20.07 11.69
CA ASN A 98 11.84 -19.42 10.93
C ASN A 98 11.33 -18.19 11.68
N VAL A 99 11.02 -17.13 10.92
CA VAL A 99 10.44 -15.90 11.46
C VAL A 99 9.10 -15.67 10.81
N GLU A 100 8.06 -15.61 11.63
CA GLU A 100 6.70 -15.36 11.17
C GLU A 100 6.41 -13.87 11.24
N LEU A 101 5.93 -13.29 10.15
CA LEU A 101 5.55 -11.89 10.09
C LEU A 101 4.05 -11.73 10.35
N PRO A 102 3.60 -10.53 10.74
CA PRO A 102 2.17 -10.26 10.91
C PRO A 102 1.37 -10.49 9.63
N PRO A 103 0.05 -10.74 9.73
CA PRO A 103 -0.80 -10.84 8.55
C PRO A 103 -0.73 -9.62 7.64
N MET A 104 -0.75 -9.85 6.34
CA MET A 104 -0.62 -8.83 5.30
C MET A 104 -1.49 -9.16 4.11
N ASN A 105 -1.86 -8.15 3.33
CA ASN A 105 -2.54 -8.38 2.07
C ASN A 105 -1.57 -8.94 1.00
N ALA A 106 -2.11 -9.35 -0.14
CA ALA A 106 -1.31 -10.00 -1.19
C ALA A 106 -0.18 -9.09 -1.74
N TYR A 107 -0.47 -7.81 -1.91
CA TYR A 107 0.51 -6.85 -2.39
C TYR A 107 1.68 -6.68 -1.38
N GLU A 108 1.35 -6.57 -0.11
CA GLU A 108 2.34 -6.44 0.96
C GLU A 108 3.20 -7.70 1.10
N ARG A 109 2.60 -8.88 0.99
CA ARG A 109 3.34 -10.15 1.00
C ARG A 109 4.32 -10.23 -0.17
N ARG A 110 3.95 -9.70 -1.32
CA ARG A 110 4.84 -9.64 -2.48
C ARG A 110 6.05 -8.75 -2.21
N LEU A 111 5.87 -7.61 -1.56
CA LEU A 111 6.98 -6.73 -1.17
C LEU A 111 7.98 -7.46 -0.29
N VAL A 112 7.50 -8.21 0.69
CA VAL A 112 8.35 -9.03 1.57
C VAL A 112 9.09 -10.08 0.76
N HIS A 113 8.40 -10.79 -0.12
CA HIS A 113 9.00 -11.83 -0.96
C HIS A 113 10.14 -11.28 -1.82
N VAL A 114 9.93 -10.13 -2.45
CA VAL A 114 10.96 -9.47 -3.26
C VAL A 114 12.16 -9.07 -2.40
N GLU A 115 11.95 -8.51 -1.22
CA GLU A 115 13.03 -8.11 -0.31
C GLU A 115 13.83 -9.33 0.15
N ILE A 116 13.17 -10.40 0.55
CA ILE A 116 13.84 -11.62 1.04
C ILE A 116 14.59 -12.33 -0.09
N SER A 117 14.12 -12.22 -1.33
CA SER A 117 14.80 -12.86 -2.48
C SER A 117 16.21 -12.33 -2.72
N THR A 118 16.59 -11.20 -2.12
CA THR A 118 17.96 -10.67 -2.17
C THR A 118 18.92 -11.43 -1.24
N HIS A 119 18.40 -12.27 -0.36
CA HIS A 119 19.20 -13.05 0.61
C HIS A 119 19.31 -14.51 0.15
N PRO A 120 20.50 -15.00 -0.22
CA PRO A 120 20.63 -16.37 -0.78
C PRO A 120 20.33 -17.48 0.23
N ASP A 121 20.45 -17.19 1.53
CA ASP A 121 20.24 -18.19 2.59
C ASP A 121 18.83 -18.20 3.15
N LEU A 122 17.94 -17.37 2.58
CA LEU A 122 16.56 -17.25 3.06
C LEU A 122 15.57 -17.53 1.94
N THR A 123 14.42 -18.03 2.32
CA THR A 123 13.26 -18.16 1.44
C THR A 123 12.01 -17.73 2.19
N THR A 124 10.92 -17.54 1.47
CA THR A 124 9.63 -17.17 2.06
C THR A 124 8.57 -18.18 1.68
N GLU A 125 7.63 -18.37 2.59
CA GLU A 125 6.44 -19.16 2.35
C GLU A 125 5.24 -18.37 2.85
N SER A 126 4.16 -18.35 2.06
CA SER A 126 2.90 -17.74 2.45
C SER A 126 2.07 -18.79 3.19
N ASP A 127 1.59 -18.46 4.39
CA ASP A 127 0.84 -19.35 5.25
C ASP A 127 -0.44 -18.67 5.73
N GLY A 128 -1.43 -19.48 6.13
CA GLY A 128 -2.72 -19.00 6.58
C GLY A 128 -3.69 -18.71 5.44
N ALA A 129 -4.88 -18.26 5.78
CA ALA A 129 -5.96 -17.97 4.83
C ALA A 129 -6.65 -16.65 5.17
N GLY A 130 -7.15 -15.96 4.13
CA GLY A 130 -7.91 -14.72 4.29
C GLY A 130 -7.12 -13.64 5.02
N LYS A 131 -7.74 -13.08 6.06
CA LYS A 131 -7.14 -11.99 6.86
C LYS A 131 -5.94 -12.42 7.68
N ASP A 132 -5.76 -13.71 7.91
CA ASP A 132 -4.66 -14.26 8.71
C ASP A 132 -3.47 -14.69 7.87
N ARG A 133 -3.56 -14.50 6.55
CA ARG A 133 -2.49 -14.90 5.64
C ARG A 133 -1.27 -14.01 5.82
N ARG A 134 -0.12 -14.64 5.97
CA ARG A 134 1.14 -14.00 6.31
C ARG A 134 2.32 -14.67 5.62
N ILE A 135 3.47 -14.04 5.72
CA ILE A 135 4.74 -14.59 5.24
C ILE A 135 5.50 -15.19 6.42
N VAL A 136 6.07 -16.36 6.21
CA VAL A 136 7.06 -16.98 7.09
C VAL A 136 8.41 -16.92 6.37
N ILE A 137 9.39 -16.28 6.98
CA ILE A 137 10.77 -16.24 6.47
C ILE A 137 11.46 -17.49 6.99
N LYS A 138 12.01 -18.28 6.06
CA LYS A 138 12.65 -19.56 6.40
C LYS A 138 14.15 -19.50 6.11
N HIS A 139 14.95 -20.00 7.04
CA HIS A 139 16.35 -20.20 6.82
C HIS A 139 16.55 -21.47 5.99
N ILE A 140 17.28 -21.36 4.87
CA ILE A 140 17.61 -22.52 4.05
C ILE A 140 18.79 -23.22 4.69
N ALA A 141 18.58 -24.45 5.14
CA ALA A 141 19.66 -25.27 5.66
C ALA A 141 20.61 -25.64 4.51
N SER A 142 21.88 -25.34 4.71
CA SER A 142 22.94 -25.72 3.77
C SER A 142 23.44 -27.14 4.06
#